data_f775768332448f9cc1439e0cc4c71e3b
#
_entry.id   f775768332448f9cc1439e0cc4c71e3b
#
_cell.length_a   1.000
_cell.length_b   1.000
_cell.length_c   1.000
_cell.angle_alpha   90.00
_cell.angle_beta   90.00
_cell.angle_gamma   90.00
#
_symmetry.space_group_name_H-M   'P 1'
#
loop_
_entity.id
_entity.type
_entity.pdbx_description
1 polymer ?
#
loop_
_entity_poly.entity_id
_entity_poly.type
_entity_poly.pdbx_seq_one_letter_code
_entity_poly.pdbx_strand_id
1 'polypeptide(L)'
;MKRYKRILYILIVPFLMVLAGCERVYESEGLSRITEYAAITLNGETEMFLKQGEAYNEEGATTETGDPVTISGEVDVNTPGVYTVTYSAVNVDGYAANETRTVYVSNVGDFQPSIEGFYVSNVARVSPAEDYEGLQYMLISKTGENTYTISDALGGFYSLGRAYGDLYNGSGVVITDNGGGNYSFQDGTVVGFDDTVSIKSLQIDPATKTITLSAVFSGYTFNST
;
A
#
# COMPACT_ATOMS: atom_id res chain seq x y z
N MET A 1 40.10 2.77 82.87
CA MET A 1 39.74 1.83 81.85
C MET A 1 38.20 1.59 81.63
N LYS A 2 37.36 1.63 82.68
CA LYS A 2 35.92 1.43 82.56
C LYS A 2 35.13 2.49 81.80
N ARG A 3 35.56 3.76 81.77
CA ARG A 3 34.88 4.87 81.10
C ARG A 3 35.04 4.81 79.53
N TYR A 4 36.22 4.44 79.02
CA TYR A 4 36.50 4.32 77.61
C TYR A 4 35.71 3.17 76.94
N LYS A 5 35.55 2.08 77.68
CA LYS A 5 34.70 0.96 77.13
C LYS A 5 33.24 1.38 76.94
N ARG A 6 32.67 2.19 77.84
CA ARG A 6 31.29 2.69 77.71
C ARG A 6 31.12 3.66 76.55
N ILE A 7 32.09 4.56 76.30
CA ILE A 7 32.07 5.47 75.18
C ILE A 7 32.24 4.73 73.85
N LEU A 8 33.08 3.70 73.82
CA LEU A 8 33.29 2.87 72.63
C LEU A 8 32.01 2.13 72.23
N TYR A 9 31.25 1.60 73.19
CA TYR A 9 29.95 0.97 72.90
C TYR A 9 28.88 1.98 72.44
N ILE A 10 28.86 3.21 72.95
CA ILE A 10 27.93 4.24 72.54
C ILE A 10 28.21 4.72 71.14
N LEU A 11 29.42 4.66 70.61
CA LEU A 11 29.78 5.00 69.25
C LEU A 11 29.66 3.84 68.23
N ILE A 12 29.93 2.63 68.69
CA ILE A 12 29.86 1.44 67.82
C ILE A 12 28.40 1.01 67.52
N VAL A 13 27.50 1.11 68.50
CA VAL A 13 26.09 0.74 68.31
C VAL A 13 25.37 1.57 67.28
N PRO A 14 25.45 2.92 67.25
CA PRO A 14 24.83 3.71 66.18
C PRO A 14 25.55 3.52 64.82
N PHE A 15 26.86 3.25 64.80
CA PHE A 15 27.59 2.92 63.58
C PHE A 15 27.17 1.59 62.97
N LEU A 16 26.90 0.57 63.79
CA LEU A 16 26.33 -0.68 63.27
C LEU A 16 24.89 -0.55 62.79
N MET A 17 24.08 0.32 63.37
CA MET A 17 22.73 0.63 62.90
C MET A 17 22.68 1.33 61.55
N VAL A 18 23.69 2.12 61.19
CA VAL A 18 23.78 2.77 59.87
C VAL A 18 24.14 1.76 58.77
N LEU A 19 24.81 0.65 59.12
CA LEU A 19 25.12 -0.44 58.19
C LEU A 19 23.94 -1.40 57.95
N ALA A 20 22.88 -1.31 58.77
CA ALA A 20 21.63 -2.04 58.54
C ALA A 20 20.64 -1.20 57.73
N GLY A 21 21.14 -0.36 56.78
CA GLY A 21 20.34 0.22 55.75
C GLY A 21 19.71 -0.90 54.96
N CYS A 22 18.39 -1.06 55.10
CA CYS A 22 17.63 -1.92 54.24
C CYS A 22 17.96 -1.54 52.77
N GLU A 23 18.70 -2.40 52.07
CA GLU A 23 18.57 -2.45 50.63
C GLU A 23 17.10 -2.74 50.37
N ARG A 24 16.35 -1.68 50.04
CA ARG A 24 15.09 -1.89 49.32
C ARG A 24 15.51 -2.40 47.97
N VAL A 25 15.55 -3.68 47.82
CA VAL A 25 15.51 -4.33 46.54
C VAL A 25 14.13 -3.91 45.97
N TYR A 26 14.14 -2.87 45.16
CA TYR A 26 13.00 -2.63 44.27
C TYR A 26 13.05 -3.79 43.30
N GLU A 27 12.28 -4.83 43.60
CA GLU A 27 11.96 -5.86 42.62
C GLU A 27 11.16 -5.13 41.53
N SER A 28 11.88 -4.60 40.54
CA SER A 28 11.29 -4.13 39.29
C SER A 28 11.04 -5.32 38.33
N GLU A 29 11.32 -6.53 38.76
CA GLU A 29 10.93 -7.73 38.04
C GLU A 29 9.41 -7.77 37.91
N GLY A 30 8.94 -7.56 36.67
CA GLY A 30 7.53 -7.54 36.32
C GLY A 30 6.85 -6.16 36.29
N LEU A 31 7.55 -5.06 36.69
CA LEU A 31 7.00 -3.69 36.61
C LEU A 31 7.26 -3.00 35.26
N SER A 32 8.15 -3.52 34.45
CA SER A 32 8.42 -3.05 33.10
C SER A 32 8.51 -4.25 32.18
N ARG A 33 7.40 -4.57 31.55
CA ARG A 33 7.34 -5.56 30.47
C ARG A 33 7.61 -4.81 29.17
N ILE A 34 8.59 -5.29 28.39
CA ILE A 34 8.77 -4.80 27.03
C ILE A 34 7.57 -5.32 26.23
N THR A 35 6.81 -4.39 25.63
CA THR A 35 5.73 -4.75 24.73
C THR A 35 6.33 -5.28 23.44
N GLU A 36 6.06 -6.54 23.13
CA GLU A 36 6.37 -7.14 21.83
C GLU A 36 5.15 -6.97 20.93
N TYR A 37 5.30 -6.22 19.85
CA TYR A 37 4.23 -6.06 18.86
C TYR A 37 4.08 -7.35 18.05
N ALA A 38 2.85 -7.66 17.66
CA ALA A 38 2.58 -8.78 16.77
C ALA A 38 3.18 -8.45 15.38
N ALA A 39 4.37 -8.98 15.09
CA ALA A 39 4.96 -8.88 13.76
C ALA A 39 4.30 -9.94 12.86
N ILE A 40 3.57 -9.48 11.84
CA ILE A 40 2.88 -10.35 10.89
C ILE A 40 3.81 -10.63 9.71
N THR A 41 3.96 -11.90 9.36
CA THR A 41 4.67 -12.37 8.18
C THR A 41 3.67 -13.05 7.26
N LEU A 42 3.51 -12.52 6.03
CA LEU A 42 2.66 -13.14 5.02
C LEU A 42 3.30 -14.44 4.52
N ASN A 43 2.48 -15.47 4.34
CA ASN A 43 2.89 -16.67 3.63
C ASN A 43 2.75 -16.37 2.12
N GLY A 44 3.83 -16.59 1.34
CA GLY A 44 3.87 -16.28 -0.09
C GLY A 44 4.10 -14.80 -0.40
N GLU A 45 3.69 -14.38 -1.58
CA GLU A 45 3.98 -13.05 -2.11
C GLU A 45 3.05 -11.98 -1.53
N THR A 46 3.55 -10.75 -1.38
CA THR A 46 2.76 -9.58 -0.97
C THR A 46 1.91 -9.00 -2.09
N GLU A 47 2.33 -9.24 -3.34
CA GLU A 47 1.60 -8.87 -4.55
C GLU A 47 1.39 -10.10 -5.41
N MET A 48 0.15 -10.33 -5.85
CA MET A 48 -0.22 -11.46 -6.70
C MET A 48 -0.93 -10.97 -7.96
N PHE A 49 -0.59 -11.56 -9.11
CA PHE A 49 -1.25 -11.29 -10.39
C PHE A 49 -2.01 -12.54 -10.81
N LEU A 50 -3.33 -12.40 -10.96
CA LEU A 50 -4.22 -13.47 -11.39
C LEU A 50 -4.85 -13.12 -12.73
N LYS A 51 -4.94 -14.12 -13.60
CA LYS A 51 -5.78 -14.00 -14.78
C LYS A 51 -7.25 -14.03 -14.36
N GLN A 52 -8.09 -13.21 -15.00
CA GLN A 52 -9.54 -13.23 -14.77
C GLN A 52 -10.10 -14.66 -14.85
N GLY A 53 -10.81 -15.10 -13.81
CA GLY A 53 -11.34 -16.44 -13.65
C GLY A 53 -10.36 -17.47 -13.07
N GLU A 54 -9.10 -17.11 -12.83
CA GLU A 54 -8.14 -17.95 -12.12
C GLU A 54 -8.45 -17.97 -10.61
N ALA A 55 -8.39 -19.14 -9.98
CA ALA A 55 -8.73 -19.26 -8.57
C ALA A 55 -7.68 -18.55 -7.68
N TYR A 56 -8.16 -17.67 -6.81
CA TYR A 56 -7.34 -17.13 -5.72
C TYR A 56 -7.16 -18.18 -4.63
N ASN A 57 -5.93 -18.44 -4.25
CA ASN A 57 -5.60 -19.32 -3.13
C ASN A 57 -4.97 -18.49 -2.00
N GLU A 58 -5.70 -18.32 -0.91
CA GLU A 58 -5.21 -17.60 0.27
C GLU A 58 -4.20 -18.45 1.04
N GLU A 59 -2.95 -17.96 1.13
CA GLU A 59 -1.85 -18.66 1.79
C GLU A 59 -1.71 -18.33 3.28
N GLY A 60 -2.44 -17.30 3.74
CA GLY A 60 -2.47 -16.87 5.12
C GLY A 60 -1.23 -16.08 5.57
N ALA A 61 -1.10 -15.94 6.86
CA ALA A 61 0.02 -15.27 7.52
C ALA A 61 0.27 -15.85 8.91
N THR A 62 1.45 -15.59 9.45
CA THR A 62 1.85 -16.01 10.80
C THR A 62 2.37 -14.82 11.59
N THR A 63 2.40 -14.94 12.93
CA THR A 63 3.06 -13.99 13.82
C THR A 63 4.24 -14.64 14.51
N GLU A 64 5.28 -13.87 14.82
CA GLU A 64 6.44 -14.37 15.59
C GLU A 64 6.04 -14.80 17.01
N THR A 65 5.07 -14.11 17.59
CA THR A 65 4.56 -14.34 18.95
C THR A 65 3.52 -15.45 19.04
N GLY A 66 3.05 -15.98 17.89
CA GLY A 66 2.00 -16.99 17.83
C GLY A 66 0.58 -16.45 18.06
N ASP A 67 0.41 -15.12 18.04
CA ASP A 67 -0.91 -14.49 18.13
C ASP A 67 -1.77 -14.86 16.89
N PRO A 68 -3.07 -15.08 17.05
CA PRO A 68 -3.94 -15.48 15.94
C PRO A 68 -4.08 -14.34 14.93
N VAL A 69 -3.96 -14.66 13.63
CA VAL A 69 -4.16 -13.72 12.53
C VAL A 69 -5.61 -13.80 12.07
N THR A 70 -6.25 -12.65 11.97
CA THR A 70 -7.57 -12.47 11.36
C THR A 70 -7.38 -11.94 9.94
N ILE A 71 -8.02 -12.61 8.96
CA ILE A 71 -7.95 -12.24 7.55
C ILE A 71 -9.27 -11.60 7.16
N SER A 72 -9.21 -10.47 6.44
CA SER A 72 -10.35 -9.74 5.91
C SER A 72 -10.06 -9.20 4.51
N GLY A 73 -11.12 -8.95 3.75
CA GLY A 73 -11.05 -8.60 2.33
C GLY A 73 -11.53 -9.77 1.48
N GLU A 74 -12.03 -9.45 0.30
CA GLU A 74 -12.57 -10.41 -0.66
C GLU A 74 -11.96 -10.16 -2.03
N VAL A 75 -11.56 -11.21 -2.73
CA VAL A 75 -10.98 -11.14 -4.08
C VAL A 75 -12.03 -11.69 -5.06
N ASP A 76 -12.63 -10.80 -5.86
CA ASP A 76 -13.49 -11.22 -6.97
C ASP A 76 -12.64 -11.52 -8.21
N VAL A 77 -12.33 -12.78 -8.39
CA VAL A 77 -11.51 -13.24 -9.52
C VAL A 77 -12.20 -13.11 -10.89
N ASN A 78 -13.51 -12.82 -10.93
CA ASN A 78 -14.26 -12.67 -12.17
C ASN A 78 -14.34 -11.22 -12.66
N THR A 79 -13.98 -10.27 -11.81
CA THR A 79 -14.01 -8.85 -12.13
C THR A 79 -12.58 -8.31 -12.16
N PRO A 80 -12.08 -7.74 -13.28
CA PRO A 80 -10.79 -7.07 -13.31
C PRO A 80 -10.72 -5.93 -12.31
N GLY A 81 -9.64 -5.90 -11.51
CA GLY A 81 -9.49 -4.90 -10.46
C GLY A 81 -8.29 -5.16 -9.57
N VAL A 82 -8.11 -4.27 -8.61
CA VAL A 82 -7.11 -4.38 -7.54
C VAL A 82 -7.83 -4.68 -6.23
N TYR A 83 -7.48 -5.77 -5.61
CA TYR A 83 -8.10 -6.25 -4.37
C TYR A 83 -7.07 -6.24 -3.25
N THR A 84 -7.51 -5.86 -2.05
CA THR A 84 -6.66 -5.85 -0.86
C THR A 84 -7.18 -6.87 0.14
N VAL A 85 -6.30 -7.77 0.55
CA VAL A 85 -6.52 -8.68 1.67
C VAL A 85 -5.72 -8.17 2.85
N THR A 86 -6.39 -7.94 3.98
CA THR A 86 -5.79 -7.41 5.20
C THR A 86 -5.66 -8.50 6.24
N TYR A 87 -4.48 -8.60 6.82
CA TYR A 87 -4.12 -9.50 7.90
C TYR A 87 -3.94 -8.68 9.18
N SER A 88 -4.67 -9.02 10.22
CA SER A 88 -4.65 -8.30 11.50
C SER A 88 -4.34 -9.26 12.63
N ALA A 89 -3.46 -8.87 13.52
CA ALA A 89 -3.18 -9.59 14.76
C ALA A 89 -3.13 -8.62 15.95
N VAL A 90 -3.54 -9.08 17.12
CA VAL A 90 -3.50 -8.28 18.35
C VAL A 90 -2.65 -9.05 19.36
N ASN A 91 -1.63 -8.38 19.89
CA ASN A 91 -0.78 -8.97 20.90
C ASN A 91 -1.48 -9.05 22.27
N VAL A 92 -0.84 -9.73 23.23
CA VAL A 92 -1.38 -9.90 24.60
C VAL A 92 -1.59 -8.58 25.35
N ASP A 93 -0.96 -7.50 24.92
CA ASP A 93 -1.09 -6.16 25.52
C ASP A 93 -2.19 -5.31 24.85
N GLY A 94 -2.88 -5.86 23.83
CA GLY A 94 -3.97 -5.22 23.11
C GLY A 94 -3.55 -4.31 21.96
N TYR A 95 -2.28 -4.35 21.52
CA TYR A 95 -1.81 -3.59 20.37
C TYR A 95 -2.01 -4.38 19.09
N ALA A 96 -2.62 -3.74 18.11
CA ALA A 96 -2.87 -4.32 16.79
C ALA A 96 -1.71 -4.05 15.83
N ALA A 97 -1.40 -5.05 15.01
CA ALA A 97 -0.57 -4.93 13.81
C ALA A 97 -1.40 -5.33 12.59
N ASN A 98 -1.10 -4.74 11.44
CA ASN A 98 -1.76 -5.06 10.18
C ASN A 98 -0.72 -5.17 9.06
N GLU A 99 -0.96 -6.14 8.17
CA GLU A 99 -0.25 -6.30 6.90
C GLU A 99 -1.26 -6.48 5.78
N THR A 100 -0.86 -6.24 4.54
CA THR A 100 -1.76 -6.33 3.40
C THR A 100 -1.11 -7.12 2.26
N ARG A 101 -1.95 -7.89 1.55
CA ARG A 101 -1.64 -8.47 0.25
C ARG A 101 -2.47 -7.77 -0.81
N THR A 102 -1.84 -7.36 -1.89
CA THR A 102 -2.51 -6.80 -3.05
C THR A 102 -2.67 -7.87 -4.12
N VAL A 103 -3.88 -8.07 -4.60
CA VAL A 103 -4.19 -9.04 -5.66
C VAL A 103 -4.72 -8.29 -6.88
N TYR A 104 -4.01 -8.42 -7.98
CA TYR A 104 -4.33 -7.82 -9.27
C TYR A 104 -5.03 -8.86 -10.14
N VAL A 105 -6.29 -8.61 -10.51
CA VAL A 105 -7.08 -9.48 -11.39
C VAL A 105 -7.27 -8.79 -12.74
N SER A 106 -6.75 -9.37 -13.80
CA SER A 106 -6.94 -8.84 -15.16
C SER A 106 -6.66 -9.91 -16.23
N ASN A 107 -7.15 -9.67 -17.43
CA ASN A 107 -6.62 -10.31 -18.60
C ASN A 107 -5.43 -9.51 -19.12
N VAL A 108 -4.42 -10.19 -19.61
CA VAL A 108 -3.29 -9.56 -20.30
C VAL A 108 -3.58 -9.59 -21.77
N GLY A 109 -3.72 -8.41 -22.40
CA GLY A 109 -3.79 -8.28 -23.83
C GLY A 109 -2.39 -8.33 -24.44
N ASP A 110 -2.28 -8.86 -25.66
CA ASP A 110 -1.02 -8.87 -26.42
C ASP A 110 -0.91 -7.65 -27.36
N PHE A 111 -1.58 -6.53 -27.02
CA PHE A 111 -1.73 -5.34 -27.88
C PHE A 111 -2.43 -5.60 -29.23
N GLN A 112 -2.64 -6.83 -29.55
CA GLN A 112 -3.39 -7.33 -30.69
C GLN A 112 -4.08 -8.64 -30.26
N PRO A 113 -5.39 -8.72 -30.09
CA PRO A 113 -6.39 -7.69 -30.38
C PRO A 113 -6.81 -6.82 -29.17
N SER A 114 -6.16 -6.87 -28.02
CA SER A 114 -6.60 -6.20 -26.79
C SER A 114 -5.47 -5.47 -26.09
N ILE A 115 -5.78 -4.29 -25.55
CA ILE A 115 -4.88 -3.48 -24.71
C ILE A 115 -5.11 -3.67 -23.21
N GLU A 116 -5.87 -4.69 -22.83
CA GLU A 116 -6.11 -5.00 -21.42
C GLU A 116 -4.84 -5.33 -20.68
N GLY A 117 -4.75 -4.95 -19.43
CA GLY A 117 -3.65 -5.34 -18.56
C GLY A 117 -3.30 -4.28 -17.53
N PHE A 118 -2.28 -4.62 -16.73
CA PHE A 118 -1.63 -3.70 -15.79
C PHE A 118 -0.38 -3.12 -16.43
N TYR A 119 -0.23 -1.80 -16.28
CA TYR A 119 0.86 -1.04 -16.88
C TYR A 119 1.60 -0.25 -15.80
N VAL A 120 2.91 -0.24 -15.90
CA VAL A 120 3.75 0.72 -15.17
C VAL A 120 3.75 2.02 -15.95
N SER A 121 3.49 3.14 -15.29
CA SER A 121 3.38 4.44 -15.94
C SER A 121 4.57 5.33 -15.60
N ASN A 122 5.09 5.99 -16.64
CA ASN A 122 5.94 7.18 -16.51
C ASN A 122 5.11 8.36 -17.00
N VAL A 123 4.90 9.36 -16.17
CA VAL A 123 4.02 10.50 -16.51
C VAL A 123 4.73 11.83 -16.31
N ALA A 124 4.56 12.73 -17.28
CA ALA A 124 5.07 14.09 -17.22
C ALA A 124 3.96 15.10 -17.47
N ARG A 125 3.81 16.10 -16.58
CA ARG A 125 3.07 17.31 -16.84
C ARG A 125 3.93 18.27 -17.65
N VAL A 126 3.37 18.81 -18.75
CA VAL A 126 4.15 19.63 -19.69
C VAL A 126 4.52 21.00 -19.13
N SER A 127 3.58 21.68 -18.43
CA SER A 127 3.82 23.02 -17.88
C SER A 127 2.92 23.32 -16.68
N PRO A 128 3.46 23.75 -15.53
CA PRO A 128 4.89 23.68 -15.18
C PRO A 128 5.38 22.25 -15.21
N ALA A 129 6.61 22.01 -15.66
CA ALA A 129 7.17 20.68 -15.85
C ALA A 129 7.33 19.97 -14.50
N GLU A 130 6.83 18.75 -14.44
CA GLU A 130 6.94 17.86 -13.28
C GLU A 130 6.68 16.43 -13.76
N ASP A 131 7.51 15.47 -13.39
CA ASP A 131 7.43 14.10 -13.85
C ASP A 131 7.56 13.08 -12.71
N TYR A 132 7.02 11.90 -12.94
CA TYR A 132 7.10 10.74 -12.08
C TYR A 132 7.31 9.49 -12.92
N GLU A 133 8.17 8.59 -12.48
CA GLU A 133 8.52 7.35 -13.16
C GLU A 133 8.15 6.13 -12.30
N GLY A 134 7.89 5.01 -12.97
CA GLY A 134 7.68 3.72 -12.32
C GLY A 134 6.43 3.64 -11.46
N LEU A 135 5.38 4.43 -11.77
CA LEU A 135 4.13 4.40 -11.01
C LEU A 135 3.36 3.11 -11.30
N GLN A 136 3.01 2.38 -10.28
CA GLN A 136 2.35 1.05 -10.35
C GLN A 136 0.96 1.13 -9.70
N TYR A 137 -0.09 0.56 -10.29
CA TYR A 137 -0.23 0.07 -11.67
C TYR A 137 -1.42 0.77 -12.30
N MET A 138 -1.32 1.14 -13.58
CA MET A 138 -2.47 1.59 -14.34
C MET A 138 -3.17 0.37 -14.92
N LEU A 139 -4.45 0.20 -14.64
CA LEU A 139 -5.26 -0.90 -15.16
C LEU A 139 -6.07 -0.43 -16.37
N ILE A 140 -5.96 -1.14 -17.50
CA ILE A 140 -6.88 -1.03 -18.62
C ILE A 140 -7.74 -2.29 -18.63
N SER A 141 -9.07 -2.11 -18.52
CA SER A 141 -10.05 -3.20 -18.51
C SER A 141 -10.95 -3.10 -19.72
N LYS A 142 -11.22 -4.24 -20.35
CA LYS A 142 -12.18 -4.33 -21.44
C LYS A 142 -13.61 -4.35 -20.89
N THR A 143 -14.47 -3.43 -21.36
CA THR A 143 -15.84 -3.26 -20.90
C THR A 143 -16.89 -3.60 -21.97
N GLY A 144 -16.45 -3.81 -23.21
CA GLY A 144 -17.31 -4.18 -24.33
C GLY A 144 -16.48 -4.76 -25.48
N GLU A 145 -17.11 -5.00 -26.63
CA GLU A 145 -16.44 -5.61 -27.79
C GLU A 145 -15.18 -4.83 -28.19
N ASN A 146 -15.31 -3.49 -28.30
CA ASN A 146 -14.24 -2.56 -28.70
C ASN A 146 -14.05 -1.41 -27.69
N THR A 147 -14.54 -1.58 -26.46
CA THR A 147 -14.48 -0.52 -25.44
C THR A 147 -13.67 -0.96 -24.23
N TYR A 148 -12.92 0.01 -23.70
CA TYR A 148 -12.05 -0.16 -22.54
C TYR A 148 -12.23 1.00 -21.58
N THR A 149 -11.90 0.78 -20.31
CA THR A 149 -11.73 1.82 -19.30
C THR A 149 -10.30 1.82 -18.81
N ILE A 150 -9.81 2.96 -18.35
CA ILE A 150 -8.52 3.11 -17.70
C ILE A 150 -8.73 3.56 -16.26
N SER A 151 -7.98 2.98 -15.33
CA SER A 151 -8.09 3.32 -13.90
C SER A 151 -7.67 4.75 -13.60
N ASP A 152 -6.65 5.27 -14.29
CA ASP A 152 -6.21 6.65 -14.17
C ASP A 152 -5.68 7.20 -15.50
N ALA A 153 -6.47 8.06 -16.15
CA ALA A 153 -6.10 8.72 -17.40
C ALA A 153 -4.98 9.78 -17.26
N LEU A 154 -4.62 10.13 -16.02
CA LEU A 154 -3.50 11.01 -15.70
C LEU A 154 -2.21 10.24 -15.40
N GLY A 155 -2.19 8.92 -15.65
CA GLY A 155 -1.01 8.06 -15.48
C GLY A 155 -0.49 8.00 -14.05
N GLY A 156 -1.34 8.18 -13.03
CA GLY A 156 -0.94 8.16 -11.64
C GLY A 156 -0.35 9.48 -11.11
N PHE A 157 -0.36 10.55 -11.89
CA PHE A 157 0.33 11.79 -11.52
C PHE A 157 -0.06 12.35 -10.15
N TYR A 158 -1.38 12.49 -9.90
CA TYR A 158 -1.86 12.98 -8.60
C TYR A 158 -2.02 11.88 -7.57
N SER A 159 -2.57 10.75 -7.97
CA SER A 159 -2.92 9.65 -7.07
C SER A 159 -1.70 9.00 -6.44
N LEU A 160 -0.72 8.63 -7.26
CA LEU A 160 0.50 7.93 -6.87
C LEU A 160 1.69 8.89 -6.76
N GLY A 161 2.00 9.64 -7.81
CA GLY A 161 3.16 10.54 -7.86
C GLY A 161 3.14 11.60 -6.76
N ARG A 162 2.00 12.26 -6.56
CA ARG A 162 1.78 13.21 -5.46
C ARG A 162 1.21 12.58 -4.19
N ALA A 163 0.92 11.28 -4.22
CA ALA A 163 0.36 10.53 -3.10
C ALA A 163 -0.94 11.12 -2.53
N TYR A 164 -1.80 11.68 -3.40
CA TYR A 164 -3.10 12.21 -2.96
C TYR A 164 -4.15 11.09 -2.77
N GLY A 165 -3.89 9.88 -3.32
CA GLY A 165 -4.77 8.72 -3.21
C GLY A 165 -5.83 8.65 -4.31
N ASP A 166 -6.66 7.60 -4.27
CA ASP A 166 -7.52 7.15 -5.36
C ASP A 166 -8.59 8.14 -5.81
N LEU A 167 -9.04 9.06 -4.93
CA LEU A 167 -9.99 10.10 -5.30
C LEU A 167 -9.44 11.07 -6.37
N TYR A 168 -8.13 11.07 -6.56
CA TYR A 168 -7.43 11.93 -7.50
C TYR A 168 -7.01 11.21 -8.78
N ASN A 169 -7.50 10.00 -9.00
CA ASN A 169 -7.41 9.30 -10.29
C ASN A 169 -8.28 9.98 -11.33
N GLY A 170 -7.80 10.07 -12.56
CA GLY A 170 -8.59 10.44 -13.73
C GLY A 170 -9.43 9.25 -14.20
N SER A 171 -10.55 8.98 -13.52
CA SER A 171 -11.37 7.79 -13.68
C SER A 171 -12.59 7.99 -14.57
N GLY A 172 -13.23 6.89 -15.00
CA GLY A 172 -14.45 6.92 -15.81
C GLY A 172 -14.24 7.27 -17.28
N VAL A 173 -13.00 7.40 -17.73
CA VAL A 173 -12.70 7.57 -19.16
C VAL A 173 -13.00 6.27 -19.90
N VAL A 174 -13.74 6.39 -21.01
CA VAL A 174 -13.98 5.25 -21.93
C VAL A 174 -13.15 5.43 -23.19
N ILE A 175 -12.42 4.39 -23.55
CA ILE A 175 -11.61 4.30 -24.76
C ILE A 175 -12.34 3.37 -25.73
N THR A 176 -12.64 3.83 -26.95
CA THR A 176 -13.22 2.99 -27.99
C THR A 176 -12.19 2.76 -29.10
N ASP A 177 -11.90 1.50 -29.39
CA ASP A 177 -11.08 1.10 -30.53
C ASP A 177 -11.94 1.10 -31.81
N ASN A 178 -11.64 2.01 -32.72
CA ASN A 178 -12.32 2.13 -34.01
C ASN A 178 -11.62 1.34 -35.12
N GLY A 179 -10.59 0.57 -34.77
CA GLY A 179 -9.76 -0.19 -35.69
C GLY A 179 -8.67 0.62 -36.37
N GLY A 180 -7.66 -0.08 -36.88
CA GLY A 180 -6.55 0.53 -37.60
C GLY A 180 -5.68 1.49 -36.77
N GLY A 181 -5.66 1.33 -35.44
CA GLY A 181 -4.92 2.21 -34.54
C GLY A 181 -5.63 3.54 -34.23
N ASN A 182 -6.91 3.64 -34.54
CA ASN A 182 -7.71 4.85 -34.28
C ASN A 182 -8.55 4.65 -33.02
N TYR A 183 -8.48 5.59 -32.09
CA TYR A 183 -9.21 5.57 -30.82
C TYR A 183 -10.08 6.81 -30.68
N SER A 184 -11.25 6.66 -30.08
CA SER A 184 -12.07 7.76 -29.60
C SER A 184 -12.30 7.65 -28.11
N PHE A 185 -12.55 8.77 -27.45
CA PHE A 185 -12.57 8.86 -26.02
C PHE A 185 -13.85 9.55 -25.53
N GLN A 186 -14.37 9.03 -24.41
CA GLN A 186 -15.36 9.71 -23.60
C GLN A 186 -14.64 10.23 -22.35
N ASP A 187 -14.90 11.48 -22.01
CA ASP A 187 -14.30 12.14 -20.86
C ASP A 187 -14.66 11.44 -19.54
N GLY A 188 -13.73 11.49 -18.60
CA GLY A 188 -13.88 11.04 -17.23
C GLY A 188 -13.82 12.20 -16.23
N THR A 189 -13.62 11.87 -14.97
CA THR A 189 -13.62 12.84 -13.86
C THR A 189 -12.49 12.56 -12.90
N VAL A 190 -11.91 13.62 -12.32
CA VAL A 190 -11.05 13.54 -11.13
C VAL A 190 -11.89 13.97 -9.94
N VAL A 191 -12.44 12.99 -9.21
CA VAL A 191 -13.43 13.23 -8.14
C VAL A 191 -12.90 14.17 -7.05
N GLY A 192 -11.65 14.00 -6.63
CA GLY A 192 -11.02 14.83 -5.59
C GLY A 192 -10.87 16.31 -5.95
N PHE A 193 -10.95 16.66 -7.25
CA PHE A 193 -10.93 18.04 -7.72
C PHE A 193 -12.27 18.52 -8.31
N ASP A 194 -13.26 17.61 -8.41
CA ASP A 194 -14.56 17.88 -9.06
C ASP A 194 -14.41 18.48 -10.47
N ASP A 195 -13.50 17.92 -11.28
CA ASP A 195 -13.16 18.44 -12.59
C ASP A 195 -12.99 17.31 -13.62
N THR A 196 -13.15 17.65 -14.91
CA THR A 196 -13.17 16.71 -16.03
C THR A 196 -11.76 16.41 -16.53
N VAL A 197 -11.47 15.15 -16.82
CA VAL A 197 -10.26 14.69 -17.51
C VAL A 197 -10.61 14.18 -18.91
N SER A 198 -9.83 14.58 -19.92
CA SER A 198 -10.00 14.21 -21.31
C SER A 198 -8.73 13.58 -21.87
N ILE A 199 -8.80 12.40 -22.47
CA ILE A 199 -7.72 11.85 -23.29
C ILE A 199 -7.75 12.53 -24.66
N LYS A 200 -6.60 12.97 -25.15
CA LYS A 200 -6.45 13.64 -26.45
C LYS A 200 -5.83 12.73 -27.51
N SER A 201 -4.96 11.82 -27.10
CA SER A 201 -4.38 10.83 -28.00
C SER A 201 -3.97 9.57 -27.23
N LEU A 202 -4.02 8.44 -27.92
CA LEU A 202 -3.50 7.17 -27.49
C LEU A 202 -2.81 6.52 -28.68
N GLN A 203 -1.58 6.08 -28.48
CA GLN A 203 -0.78 5.35 -29.47
C GLN A 203 -0.24 4.09 -28.83
N ILE A 204 -0.19 3.02 -29.60
CA ILE A 204 0.28 1.71 -29.16
C ILE A 204 1.44 1.29 -30.03
N ASP A 205 2.53 0.90 -29.40
CA ASP A 205 3.64 0.20 -30.06
C ASP A 205 3.63 -1.26 -29.58
N PRO A 206 3.13 -2.20 -30.41
CA PRO A 206 3.09 -3.61 -30.03
C PRO A 206 4.48 -4.25 -29.90
N ALA A 207 5.50 -3.68 -30.56
CA ALA A 207 6.85 -4.24 -30.54
C ALA A 207 7.55 -4.01 -29.19
N THR A 208 7.32 -2.84 -28.59
CA THR A 208 7.85 -2.47 -27.29
C THR A 208 6.86 -2.72 -26.14
N LYS A 209 5.61 -3.08 -26.48
CA LYS A 209 4.49 -3.18 -25.53
C LYS A 209 4.26 -1.88 -24.76
N THR A 210 4.34 -0.77 -25.46
CA THR A 210 4.21 0.57 -24.90
C THR A 210 2.92 1.23 -25.35
N ILE A 211 2.22 1.85 -24.42
CA ILE A 211 1.09 2.76 -24.68
C ILE A 211 1.55 4.18 -24.38
N THR A 212 1.46 5.06 -25.37
CA THR A 212 1.66 6.51 -25.16
C THR A 212 0.32 7.19 -25.12
N LEU A 213 0.04 7.91 -24.04
CA LEU A 213 -1.22 8.59 -23.79
C LEU A 213 -0.97 10.07 -23.51
N SER A 214 -1.79 10.94 -24.11
CA SER A 214 -1.83 12.37 -23.75
C SER A 214 -3.21 12.71 -23.23
N ALA A 215 -3.25 13.29 -22.02
CA ALA A 215 -4.48 13.73 -21.37
C ALA A 215 -4.42 15.21 -21.00
N VAL A 216 -5.59 15.83 -20.90
CA VAL A 216 -5.74 17.21 -20.42
C VAL A 216 -6.65 17.21 -19.21
N PHE A 217 -6.21 17.90 -18.17
CA PHE A 217 -6.95 18.11 -16.95
C PHE A 217 -6.68 19.52 -16.40
N SER A 218 -7.74 20.27 -16.06
CA SER A 218 -7.66 21.63 -15.50
C SER A 218 -6.73 22.57 -16.29
N GLY A 219 -6.70 22.43 -17.61
CA GLY A 219 -5.85 23.22 -18.52
C GLY A 219 -4.39 22.76 -18.62
N TYR A 220 -4.00 21.73 -17.90
CA TYR A 220 -2.66 21.14 -17.98
C TYR A 220 -2.66 19.90 -18.88
N THR A 221 -1.54 19.69 -19.58
CA THR A 221 -1.31 18.50 -20.40
C THR A 221 -0.40 17.53 -19.66
N PHE A 222 -0.79 16.26 -19.63
CA PHE A 222 -0.07 15.14 -19.07
C PHE A 222 0.21 14.12 -20.17
N ASN A 223 1.47 13.74 -20.32
CA ASN A 223 1.90 12.68 -21.23
C ASN A 223 2.42 11.50 -20.42
N SER A 224 1.90 10.31 -20.68
CA SER A 224 2.32 9.07 -20.02
C SER A 224 2.72 7.99 -21.03
N THR A 225 3.66 7.17 -20.62
CA THR A 225 4.15 6.01 -21.35
C THR A 225 4.31 4.82 -20.42
#